data_5c0bc2c7570d59aecf8bcbb375f91d57
#
_entry.id   5c0bc2c7570d59aecf8bcbb375f91d57
#
_cell.length_a   1.000
_cell.length_b   1.000
_cell.length_c   1.000
_cell.angle_alpha   90.00
_cell.angle_beta   90.00
_cell.angle_gamma   90.00
#
_symmetry.space_group_name_H-M   'P 1'
#
loop_
_entity.id
_entity.type
_entity.pdbx_description
1 polymer ?
#
loop_
_entity_poly.entity_id
_entity_poly.type
_entity_poly.pdbx_seq_one_letter_code
_entity_poly.pdbx_strand_id
1 'polypeptide(L)'
;MLWDGTRFQRDRRLLLDDDGRIAAVGSVSELEGDPERMHGAMMPGLINGHSHAFQFALRGRAERFGLVQGSFWSWRDAMYDLVDSLDADRCHELSLASFNEMIDHGVTSVGEFHYVRHDDAQDHRLDDAVMVAAEDAGIRMVKLVTCYQTGDIGKPLEGAQARFDTVSVDEYLRRLDAIQSRLDGHLQTVGMVAHSVRAVSIEDIVRLHRVSVERGLPFHIHVEEVLEEIESCQAAHGCTPMRLLLDRGVVTPNVVAIHCTHSQPEDMRDYVAAGGQVCLCPITEGNLGDGIADIPVMRECGASLSVGTDLNSRTDLLEELRWLEYVQRVARQKRGVIVDADGDTGRELLRIGTEGGARALGLDAGRIEAGALADLVLFDHEHDSLAAADEDELAAALIFGASGSVISRVIVDGVDT
;
A
#
# COMPACT_ATOMS: atom_id res chain seq x y z
N MET A 1 -5.71 12.48 23.56
CA MET A 1 -6.50 13.14 22.48
C MET A 1 -6.98 12.09 21.50
N LEU A 2 -8.01 12.37 20.69
CA LEU A 2 -8.56 11.45 19.68
C LEU A 2 -8.77 12.20 18.36
N TRP A 3 -8.32 11.64 17.26
CA TRP A 3 -8.54 12.15 15.91
C TRP A 3 -10.01 12.00 15.50
N ASP A 4 -10.64 13.07 14.99
CA ASP A 4 -12.05 13.07 14.57
C ASP A 4 -12.25 13.15 13.04
N GLY A 5 -11.16 12.97 12.28
CA GLY A 5 -11.14 13.14 10.83
C GLY A 5 -10.68 14.53 10.38
N THR A 6 -10.66 15.50 11.29
CA THR A 6 -10.24 16.89 10.99
C THR A 6 -9.19 17.43 11.95
N ARG A 7 -9.25 17.06 13.23
CA ARG A 7 -8.31 17.49 14.26
C ARG A 7 -8.27 16.52 15.44
N PHE A 8 -7.32 16.71 16.34
CA PHE A 8 -7.23 15.98 17.60
C PHE A 8 -8.06 16.67 18.68
N GLN A 9 -8.99 15.94 19.30
CA GLN A 9 -9.88 16.44 20.35
C GLN A 9 -9.53 15.84 21.71
N ARG A 10 -9.51 16.67 22.77
CA ARG A 10 -9.33 16.21 24.16
C ARG A 10 -10.59 15.58 24.72
N ASP A 11 -10.43 14.85 25.82
CA ASP A 11 -11.51 14.30 26.63
C ASP A 11 -12.55 13.50 25.83
N ARG A 12 -12.05 12.74 24.86
CA ARG A 12 -12.86 11.79 24.07
C ARG A 12 -12.72 10.38 24.62
N ARG A 13 -13.76 9.59 24.42
CA ARG A 13 -13.83 8.17 24.75
C ARG A 13 -14.13 7.35 23.51
N LEU A 14 -13.58 6.15 23.49
CA LEU A 14 -13.80 5.13 22.50
C LEU A 14 -14.30 3.88 23.22
N LEU A 15 -15.33 3.24 22.68
CA LEU A 15 -15.80 1.94 23.10
C LEU A 15 -15.58 0.93 21.98
N LEU A 16 -14.95 -0.17 22.28
CA LEU A 16 -14.76 -1.29 21.36
C LEU A 16 -15.78 -2.39 21.67
N ASP A 17 -16.18 -3.14 20.66
CA ASP A 17 -16.97 -4.35 20.83
C ASP A 17 -16.09 -5.61 20.82
N ASP A 18 -16.72 -6.76 21.08
CA ASP A 18 -16.02 -8.05 21.13
C ASP A 18 -15.56 -8.56 19.74
N ASP A 19 -16.02 -7.92 18.67
CA ASP A 19 -15.67 -8.23 17.27
C ASP A 19 -14.50 -7.35 16.75
N GLY A 20 -13.77 -6.66 17.64
CA GLY A 20 -12.65 -5.80 17.25
C GLY A 20 -13.04 -4.55 16.48
N ARG A 21 -14.29 -4.07 16.68
CA ARG A 21 -14.79 -2.86 16.02
C ARG A 21 -15.04 -1.73 17.01
N ILE A 22 -15.11 -0.53 16.50
CA ILE A 22 -15.49 0.66 17.26
C ILE A 22 -17.01 0.63 17.46
N ALA A 23 -17.45 0.38 18.69
CA ALA A 23 -18.87 0.37 19.05
C ALA A 23 -19.42 1.79 19.19
N ALA A 24 -18.66 2.73 19.78
CA ALA A 24 -19.07 4.11 19.94
C ALA A 24 -17.87 5.05 20.12
N VAL A 25 -18.05 6.31 19.71
CA VAL A 25 -17.12 7.42 19.97
C VAL A 25 -17.92 8.57 20.57
N GLY A 26 -17.45 9.13 21.68
CA GLY A 26 -18.16 10.20 22.38
C GLY A 26 -17.28 11.02 23.31
N SER A 27 -17.89 11.99 23.98
CA SER A 27 -17.27 12.71 25.09
C SER A 27 -17.29 11.88 26.39
N VAL A 28 -16.54 12.32 27.37
CA VAL A 28 -16.53 11.73 28.73
C VAL A 28 -17.93 11.71 29.37
N SER A 29 -18.79 12.66 29.00
CA SER A 29 -20.16 12.73 29.51
C SER A 29 -21.19 11.88 28.76
N GLU A 30 -20.86 11.45 27.53
CA GLU A 30 -21.77 10.68 26.67
C GLU A 30 -21.58 9.16 26.82
N LEU A 31 -20.35 8.73 27.10
CA LEU A 31 -20.03 7.31 27.27
C LEU A 31 -19.71 7.02 28.73
N GLU A 32 -20.59 6.25 29.40
CA GLU A 32 -20.44 5.81 30.77
C GLU A 32 -19.47 4.62 30.88
N GLY A 33 -18.89 4.40 32.05
CA GLY A 33 -18.00 3.27 32.36
C GLY A 33 -16.70 3.72 33.03
N ASP A 34 -15.86 2.74 33.33
CA ASP A 34 -14.51 2.96 33.87
C ASP A 34 -13.46 2.59 32.81
N PRO A 35 -13.13 3.52 31.91
CA PRO A 35 -12.24 3.23 30.78
C PRO A 35 -10.79 3.13 31.21
N GLU A 36 -10.01 2.36 30.48
CA GLU A 36 -8.57 2.49 30.50
C GLU A 36 -8.19 3.92 30.05
N ARG A 37 -7.33 4.57 30.83
CA ARG A 37 -6.82 5.91 30.47
C ARG A 37 -5.54 5.77 29.67
N MET A 38 -5.58 6.22 28.42
CA MET A 38 -4.40 6.27 27.57
C MET A 38 -3.79 7.68 27.55
N HIS A 39 -2.47 7.76 27.77
CA HIS A 39 -1.72 9.00 27.65
C HIS A 39 -1.17 9.09 26.23
N GLY A 40 -1.55 10.12 25.50
CA GLY A 40 -1.12 10.31 24.12
C GLY A 40 -2.22 10.86 23.23
N ALA A 41 -1.97 10.82 21.93
CA ALA A 41 -2.95 11.12 20.91
C ALA A 41 -3.20 9.86 20.07
N MET A 42 -4.46 9.52 19.88
CA MET A 42 -4.90 8.34 19.14
C MET A 42 -5.45 8.75 17.77
N MET A 43 -5.06 8.02 16.75
CA MET A 43 -5.54 8.15 15.39
C MET A 43 -5.85 6.77 14.79
N PRO A 44 -6.54 6.69 13.63
CA PRO A 44 -6.61 5.44 12.89
C PRO A 44 -5.20 4.93 12.56
N GLY A 45 -5.02 3.63 12.54
CA GLY A 45 -3.78 3.03 12.10
C GLY A 45 -3.42 3.42 10.67
N LEU A 46 -2.13 3.56 10.41
CA LEU A 46 -1.63 3.79 9.06
C LEU A 46 -1.83 2.52 8.21
N ILE A 47 -2.18 2.70 6.96
CA ILE A 47 -2.51 1.59 6.06
C ILE A 47 -1.59 1.63 4.84
N ASN A 48 -0.72 0.64 4.76
CA ASN A 48 0.22 0.44 3.68
C ASN A 48 -0.49 -0.20 2.47
N GLY A 49 -0.79 0.59 1.45
CA GLY A 49 -1.56 0.17 0.28
C GLY A 49 -0.83 -0.80 -0.65
N HIS A 50 0.50 -0.91 -0.55
CA HIS A 50 1.33 -1.71 -1.45
C HIS A 50 2.68 -2.07 -0.83
N SER A 51 3.03 -3.35 -0.82
CA SER A 51 4.26 -3.89 -0.23
C SER A 51 4.71 -5.16 -0.94
N HIS A 52 6.01 -5.35 -1.02
CA HIS A 52 6.70 -6.60 -1.37
C HIS A 52 7.62 -6.99 -0.21
N ALA A 53 7.08 -7.66 0.81
CA ALA A 53 7.79 -7.89 2.09
C ALA A 53 9.15 -8.58 1.94
N PHE A 54 9.30 -9.53 1.00
CA PHE A 54 10.57 -10.22 0.76
C PHE A 54 11.70 -9.28 0.29
N GLN A 55 11.35 -8.15 -0.37
CA GLN A 55 12.33 -7.19 -0.87
C GLN A 55 13.01 -6.38 0.25
N PHE A 56 12.54 -6.48 1.49
CA PHE A 56 13.21 -5.96 2.67
C PHE A 56 14.70 -6.34 2.73
N ALA A 57 15.08 -7.50 2.20
CA ALA A 57 16.47 -7.96 2.10
C ALA A 57 17.33 -7.17 1.11
N LEU A 58 16.75 -6.33 0.25
CA LEU A 58 17.49 -5.57 -0.75
C LEU A 58 18.06 -4.26 -0.20
N ARG A 59 17.77 -3.88 1.03
CA ARG A 59 18.28 -2.66 1.66
C ARG A 59 19.79 -2.54 1.53
N GLY A 60 20.23 -1.50 0.81
CA GLY A 60 21.65 -1.21 0.55
C GLY A 60 22.37 -2.18 -0.40
N ARG A 61 21.73 -3.25 -0.89
CA ARG A 61 22.38 -4.22 -1.78
C ARG A 61 22.54 -3.70 -3.20
N ALA A 62 21.57 -2.97 -3.70
CA ALA A 62 21.55 -2.42 -5.04
C ALA A 62 22.16 -1.00 -5.16
N GLU A 63 22.82 -0.49 -4.10
CA GLU A 63 23.37 0.86 -4.03
C GLU A 63 24.85 0.95 -4.44
N ARG A 64 25.33 0.03 -5.32
CA ARG A 64 26.71 0.02 -5.79
C ARG A 64 26.75 -0.03 -7.31
N PHE A 65 26.96 1.12 -7.93
CA PHE A 65 26.85 1.31 -9.38
C PHE A 65 28.20 1.20 -10.15
N GLY A 66 29.32 1.08 -9.47
CA GLY A 66 30.65 0.99 -10.14
C GLY A 66 30.92 2.23 -11.00
N LEU A 67 31.31 1.99 -12.27
CA LEU A 67 31.56 3.04 -13.27
C LEU A 67 30.33 3.31 -14.19
N VAL A 68 29.27 2.53 -14.03
CA VAL A 68 28.03 2.65 -14.81
C VAL A 68 26.94 3.25 -13.94
N GLN A 69 26.15 4.15 -14.50
CA GLN A 69 25.00 4.72 -13.82
C GLN A 69 24.00 3.61 -13.45
N GLY A 70 23.49 3.62 -12.19
CA GLY A 70 22.43 2.72 -11.76
C GLY A 70 21.12 2.97 -12.51
N SER A 71 20.30 1.94 -12.59
CA SER A 71 18.97 2.01 -13.20
C SER A 71 18.04 1.00 -12.53
N PHE A 72 16.75 1.09 -12.79
CA PHE A 72 15.75 0.07 -12.46
C PHE A 72 16.25 -1.34 -12.81
N TRP A 73 16.93 -1.53 -13.95
CA TRP A 73 17.42 -2.84 -14.39
C TRP A 73 18.53 -3.41 -13.52
N SER A 74 19.44 -2.56 -13.00
CA SER A 74 20.49 -3.02 -12.08
C SER A 74 19.93 -3.41 -10.71
N TRP A 75 18.88 -2.76 -10.25
CA TRP A 75 18.15 -3.16 -9.07
C TRP A 75 17.41 -4.48 -9.30
N ARG A 76 16.77 -4.65 -10.46
CA ARG A 76 16.05 -5.88 -10.82
C ARG A 76 16.96 -7.11 -10.83
N ASP A 77 18.19 -6.96 -11.29
CA ASP A 77 19.17 -8.06 -11.25
C ASP A 77 19.48 -8.49 -9.81
N ALA A 78 19.68 -7.54 -8.88
CA ALA A 78 19.86 -7.85 -7.45
C ALA A 78 18.61 -8.49 -6.82
N MET A 79 17.42 -8.11 -7.27
CA MET A 79 16.16 -8.72 -6.85
C MET A 79 16.06 -10.16 -7.35
N TYR A 80 16.45 -10.44 -8.59
CA TYR A 80 16.47 -11.81 -9.13
C TYR A 80 17.47 -12.72 -8.39
N ASP A 81 18.65 -12.21 -8.03
CA ASP A 81 19.61 -12.95 -7.19
C ASP A 81 19.02 -13.31 -5.81
N LEU A 82 18.24 -12.39 -5.22
CA LEU A 82 17.50 -12.68 -3.99
C LEU A 82 16.45 -13.76 -4.21
N VAL A 83 15.64 -13.63 -5.26
CA VAL A 83 14.56 -14.57 -5.58
C VAL A 83 15.11 -15.98 -5.80
N ASP A 84 16.21 -16.14 -6.51
CA ASP A 84 16.84 -17.45 -6.76
C ASP A 84 17.23 -18.19 -5.47
N SER A 85 17.55 -17.44 -4.41
CA SER A 85 17.96 -17.98 -3.10
C SER A 85 16.83 -18.06 -2.06
N LEU A 86 15.62 -17.60 -2.39
CA LEU A 86 14.52 -17.46 -1.44
C LEU A 86 13.80 -18.81 -1.25
N ASP A 87 13.87 -19.39 -0.07
CA ASP A 87 13.05 -20.52 0.38
C ASP A 87 11.92 -20.04 1.32
N ALA A 88 11.05 -20.94 1.76
CA ALA A 88 9.91 -20.61 2.60
C ALA A 88 10.32 -20.05 3.96
N ASP A 89 11.36 -20.62 4.59
CA ASP A 89 11.85 -20.16 5.89
C ASP A 89 12.40 -18.73 5.77
N ARG A 90 13.19 -18.48 4.74
CA ARG A 90 13.75 -17.15 4.50
C ARG A 90 12.69 -16.13 4.09
N CYS A 91 11.69 -16.54 3.32
CA CYS A 91 10.54 -15.70 2.96
C CYS A 91 9.77 -15.28 4.21
N HIS A 92 9.49 -16.23 5.10
CA HIS A 92 8.85 -15.95 6.40
C HIS A 92 9.67 -14.98 7.25
N GLU A 93 10.98 -15.25 7.46
CA GLU A 93 11.87 -14.39 8.26
C GLU A 93 11.87 -12.93 7.76
N LEU A 94 12.01 -12.74 6.43
CA LEU A 94 12.06 -11.41 5.83
C LEU A 94 10.72 -10.69 5.90
N SER A 95 9.63 -11.41 5.66
CA SER A 95 8.28 -10.85 5.73
C SER A 95 7.94 -10.48 7.17
N LEU A 96 8.25 -11.34 8.14
CA LEU A 96 8.05 -11.06 9.57
C LEU A 96 8.85 -9.83 10.02
N ALA A 97 10.12 -9.72 9.61
CA ALA A 97 10.94 -8.56 9.94
C ALA A 97 10.36 -7.26 9.34
N SER A 98 9.87 -7.33 8.10
CA SER A 98 9.22 -6.19 7.44
C SER A 98 7.93 -5.78 8.15
N PHE A 99 7.07 -6.74 8.48
CA PHE A 99 5.78 -6.48 9.14
C PHE A 99 5.97 -5.96 10.57
N ASN A 100 6.91 -6.50 11.33
CA ASN A 100 7.23 -5.98 12.67
C ASN A 100 7.71 -4.52 12.61
N GLU A 101 8.59 -4.19 11.65
CA GLU A 101 9.04 -2.80 11.48
C GLU A 101 7.90 -1.88 11.02
N MET A 102 6.94 -2.36 10.21
CA MET A 102 5.73 -1.63 9.87
C MET A 102 4.88 -1.32 11.10
N ILE A 103 4.67 -2.31 11.99
CA ILE A 103 3.94 -2.13 13.25
C ILE A 103 4.66 -1.10 14.14
N ASP A 104 5.98 -1.22 14.31
CA ASP A 104 6.78 -0.25 15.08
C ASP A 104 6.60 1.20 14.57
N HIS A 105 6.25 1.35 13.29
CA HIS A 105 5.98 2.65 12.66
C HIS A 105 4.48 3.01 12.57
N GLY A 106 3.61 2.26 13.28
CA GLY A 106 2.18 2.56 13.35
C GLY A 106 1.35 2.09 12.15
N VAL A 107 1.88 1.19 11.33
CA VAL A 107 1.12 0.54 10.27
C VAL A 107 0.32 -0.63 10.85
N THR A 108 -0.99 -0.56 10.75
CA THR A 108 -1.89 -1.61 11.26
C THR A 108 -2.35 -2.58 10.18
N SER A 109 -2.31 -2.13 8.92
CA SER A 109 -2.81 -2.94 7.79
C SER A 109 -1.87 -2.81 6.59
N VAL A 110 -1.68 -3.92 5.85
CA VAL A 110 -0.82 -3.97 4.66
C VAL A 110 -1.50 -4.68 3.50
N GLY A 111 -1.38 -4.11 2.31
CA GLY A 111 -1.65 -4.76 1.03
C GLY A 111 -0.37 -5.42 0.53
N GLU A 112 -0.20 -6.71 0.81
CA GLU A 112 1.01 -7.44 0.43
C GLU A 112 0.88 -8.01 -0.97
N PHE A 113 1.53 -7.36 -1.92
CA PHE A 113 1.56 -7.72 -3.34
C PHE A 113 2.63 -8.80 -3.57
N HIS A 114 2.27 -10.06 -3.28
CA HIS A 114 3.20 -11.17 -3.31
C HIS A 114 3.16 -11.92 -4.63
N TYR A 115 4.31 -12.03 -5.31
CA TYR A 115 4.44 -12.70 -6.62
C TYR A 115 5.50 -13.80 -6.66
N VAL A 116 6.39 -13.93 -5.66
CA VAL A 116 7.32 -15.06 -5.56
C VAL A 116 6.61 -16.22 -4.88
N ARG A 117 6.21 -17.24 -5.65
CA ARG A 117 5.31 -18.27 -5.14
C ARG A 117 5.99 -19.62 -4.94
N HIS A 118 6.98 -19.89 -5.75
CA HIS A 118 7.58 -21.21 -5.83
C HIS A 118 8.93 -21.25 -5.16
N ASP A 119 9.17 -22.25 -4.29
CA ASP A 119 10.50 -22.66 -3.87
C ASP A 119 11.21 -23.38 -5.02
N ASP A 120 10.44 -24.20 -5.71
CA ASP A 120 10.75 -24.80 -6.99
C ASP A 120 9.60 -24.55 -7.99
N ALA A 121 9.68 -25.09 -9.19
CA ALA A 121 8.74 -24.80 -10.28
C ALA A 121 7.26 -25.21 -10.01
N GLN A 122 6.94 -25.83 -8.88
CA GLN A 122 5.61 -26.41 -8.62
C GLN A 122 5.04 -26.17 -7.22
N ASP A 123 5.83 -25.60 -6.31
CA ASP A 123 5.46 -25.44 -4.91
C ASP A 123 5.02 -24.01 -4.58
N HIS A 124 3.92 -23.84 -3.86
CA HIS A 124 3.36 -22.54 -3.47
C HIS A 124 3.61 -22.18 -1.99
N ARG A 125 4.62 -22.78 -1.32
CA ARG A 125 4.92 -22.57 0.10
C ARG A 125 5.30 -21.13 0.45
N LEU A 126 5.81 -20.35 -0.51
CA LEU A 126 6.15 -18.94 -0.28
C LEU A 126 4.91 -18.08 -0.04
N ASP A 127 3.77 -18.40 -0.67
CA ASP A 127 2.50 -17.77 -0.34
C ASP A 127 2.09 -18.01 1.13
N ASP A 128 2.31 -19.25 1.60
CA ASP A 128 1.96 -19.63 2.98
C ASP A 128 2.91 -18.97 3.98
N ALA A 129 4.20 -18.89 3.65
CA ALA A 129 5.22 -18.25 4.48
C ALA A 129 4.89 -16.78 4.80
N VAL A 130 4.44 -16.02 3.79
CA VAL A 130 4.03 -14.61 3.97
C VAL A 130 2.77 -14.49 4.84
N MET A 131 1.80 -15.40 4.66
CA MET A 131 0.56 -15.40 5.45
C MET A 131 0.83 -15.67 6.93
N VAL A 132 1.68 -16.68 7.22
CA VAL A 132 2.11 -17.00 8.59
C VAL A 132 2.92 -15.84 9.19
N ALA A 133 3.79 -15.20 8.43
CA ALA A 133 4.54 -14.04 8.91
C ALA A 133 3.64 -12.86 9.31
N ALA A 134 2.55 -12.63 8.59
CA ALA A 134 1.59 -11.58 8.95
C ALA A 134 0.79 -11.95 10.22
N GLU A 135 0.45 -13.23 10.40
CA GLU A 135 -0.19 -13.75 11.62
C GLU A 135 0.75 -13.61 12.82
N ASP A 136 2.01 -14.04 12.68
CA ASP A 136 3.04 -13.95 13.73
C ASP A 136 3.33 -12.50 14.14
N ALA A 137 3.26 -11.55 13.20
CA ALA A 137 3.42 -10.13 13.47
C ALA A 137 2.17 -9.47 14.09
N GLY A 138 1.00 -10.08 13.93
CA GLY A 138 -0.28 -9.49 14.34
C GLY A 138 -0.76 -8.34 13.45
N ILE A 139 -0.21 -8.17 12.23
CA ILE A 139 -0.63 -7.14 11.28
C ILE A 139 -1.85 -7.60 10.46
N ARG A 140 -2.83 -6.71 10.26
CA ARG A 140 -3.91 -6.99 9.30
C ARG A 140 -3.35 -7.02 7.87
N MET A 141 -3.64 -8.09 7.11
CA MET A 141 -3.12 -8.23 5.75
C MET A 141 -4.24 -8.46 4.73
N VAL A 142 -4.20 -7.68 3.66
CA VAL A 142 -4.87 -8.04 2.40
C VAL A 142 -3.83 -8.70 1.51
N LYS A 143 -3.88 -10.04 1.41
CA LYS A 143 -2.99 -10.76 0.50
C LYS A 143 -3.40 -10.50 -0.93
N LEU A 144 -2.64 -9.69 -1.62
CA LEU A 144 -2.81 -9.35 -3.02
C LEU A 144 -2.22 -10.49 -3.89
N VAL A 145 -3.06 -11.49 -4.18
CA VAL A 145 -2.66 -12.69 -4.93
C VAL A 145 -2.36 -12.30 -6.37
N THR A 146 -1.12 -12.52 -6.80
CA THR A 146 -0.63 -11.97 -8.07
C THR A 146 -0.66 -12.98 -9.21
N CYS A 147 -1.16 -12.57 -10.36
CA CYS A 147 -0.99 -13.24 -11.64
C CYS A 147 0.25 -12.69 -12.36
N TYR A 148 1.17 -13.58 -12.78
CA TYR A 148 2.40 -13.25 -13.49
C TYR A 148 2.70 -14.36 -14.50
N GLN A 149 2.69 -14.08 -15.82
CA GLN A 149 2.74 -15.10 -16.88
C GLN A 149 3.84 -14.91 -17.89
N THR A 150 4.32 -13.67 -18.08
CA THR A 150 5.30 -13.33 -19.13
C THR A 150 6.41 -12.44 -18.58
N GLY A 151 7.61 -12.56 -19.14
CA GLY A 151 8.77 -11.75 -18.72
C GLY A 151 8.71 -10.29 -19.19
N ASP A 152 8.02 -10.06 -20.30
CA ASP A 152 7.68 -8.77 -20.89
C ASP A 152 6.59 -9.03 -21.94
N ILE A 153 6.02 -7.98 -22.56
CA ILE A 153 4.97 -8.14 -23.57
C ILE A 153 5.44 -9.08 -24.68
N GLY A 154 4.77 -10.22 -24.79
CA GLY A 154 5.09 -11.24 -25.79
C GLY A 154 6.40 -12.01 -25.57
N LYS A 155 7.06 -11.86 -24.44
CA LYS A 155 8.29 -12.60 -24.09
C LYS A 155 8.03 -13.62 -22.98
N PRO A 156 8.62 -14.83 -23.06
CA PRO A 156 8.49 -15.83 -22.01
C PRO A 156 9.19 -15.38 -20.71
N LEU A 157 8.84 -16.06 -19.61
CA LEU A 157 9.57 -15.95 -18.36
C LEU A 157 10.99 -16.54 -18.54
N GLU A 158 12.00 -15.85 -17.96
CA GLU A 158 13.40 -16.26 -18.03
C GLU A 158 14.04 -16.23 -16.63
N GLY A 159 14.93 -17.18 -16.34
CA GLY A 159 15.70 -17.24 -15.09
C GLY A 159 14.79 -17.25 -13.85
N ALA A 160 15.08 -16.39 -12.89
CA ALA A 160 14.33 -16.25 -11.64
C ALA A 160 12.84 -15.98 -11.81
N GLN A 161 12.42 -15.42 -12.96
CA GLN A 161 10.99 -15.17 -13.24
C GLN A 161 10.15 -16.45 -13.28
N ALA A 162 10.76 -17.63 -13.52
CA ALA A 162 10.06 -18.91 -13.46
C ALA A 162 9.43 -19.16 -12.08
N ARG A 163 9.94 -18.50 -11.02
CA ARG A 163 9.41 -18.58 -9.66
C ARG A 163 8.14 -17.74 -9.44
N PHE A 164 7.77 -16.90 -10.41
CA PHE A 164 6.55 -16.09 -10.38
C PHE A 164 5.41 -16.76 -11.17
N ASP A 165 5.72 -17.78 -11.98
CA ASP A 165 4.83 -18.30 -13.01
C ASP A 165 3.42 -18.62 -12.51
N THR A 166 2.46 -18.06 -13.21
CA THR A 166 1.05 -18.39 -13.12
C THR A 166 0.62 -19.02 -14.45
N VAL A 167 0.65 -20.33 -14.49
CA VAL A 167 0.44 -21.13 -15.73
C VAL A 167 -0.82 -20.70 -16.52
N SER A 168 -1.90 -20.30 -15.82
CA SER A 168 -3.13 -19.84 -16.44
C SER A 168 -4.03 -19.10 -15.44
N VAL A 169 -5.00 -18.35 -15.96
CA VAL A 169 -6.05 -17.73 -15.11
C VAL A 169 -6.85 -18.77 -14.34
N ASP A 170 -7.09 -19.97 -14.90
CA ASP A 170 -7.82 -21.04 -14.18
C ASP A 170 -7.00 -21.58 -13.01
N GLU A 171 -5.70 -21.71 -13.15
CA GLU A 171 -4.80 -22.08 -12.05
C GLU A 171 -4.77 -20.97 -10.99
N TYR A 172 -4.64 -19.71 -11.40
CA TYR A 172 -4.71 -18.56 -10.53
C TYR A 172 -6.00 -18.55 -9.69
N LEU A 173 -7.16 -18.73 -10.30
CA LEU A 173 -8.44 -18.73 -9.60
C LEU A 173 -8.56 -19.90 -8.62
N ARG A 174 -8.08 -21.09 -8.98
CA ARG A 174 -8.02 -22.22 -8.04
C ARG A 174 -7.12 -21.92 -6.84
N ARG A 175 -6.00 -21.26 -7.06
CA ARG A 175 -5.09 -20.85 -5.98
C ARG A 175 -5.73 -19.79 -5.09
N LEU A 176 -6.36 -18.78 -5.67
CA LEU A 176 -7.11 -17.75 -4.94
C LEU A 176 -8.18 -18.40 -4.04
N ASP A 177 -8.97 -19.32 -4.58
CA ASP A 177 -10.02 -20.05 -3.82
C ASP A 177 -9.40 -20.88 -2.69
N ALA A 178 -8.28 -21.54 -2.93
CA ALA A 178 -7.56 -22.32 -1.92
C ALA A 178 -7.00 -21.45 -0.79
N ILE A 179 -6.46 -20.27 -1.09
CA ILE A 179 -6.02 -19.29 -0.10
C ILE A 179 -7.24 -18.79 0.69
N GLN A 180 -8.25 -18.29 0.01
CA GLN A 180 -9.43 -17.69 0.63
C GLN A 180 -10.17 -18.68 1.56
N SER A 181 -10.20 -19.97 1.22
CA SER A 181 -10.85 -20.99 2.05
C SER A 181 -10.15 -21.27 3.39
N ARG A 182 -8.90 -20.85 3.55
CA ARG A 182 -8.10 -21.04 4.78
C ARG A 182 -8.12 -19.81 5.68
N LEU A 183 -8.51 -18.66 5.16
CA LEU A 183 -8.59 -17.41 5.91
C LEU A 183 -9.91 -17.37 6.68
N ASP A 184 -9.85 -16.87 7.90
CA ASP A 184 -11.03 -16.60 8.72
C ASP A 184 -11.80 -15.34 8.25
N GLY A 185 -11.18 -14.54 7.35
CA GLY A 185 -11.76 -13.31 6.83
C GLY A 185 -11.71 -12.14 7.82
N HIS A 186 -11.02 -12.32 8.96
CA HIS A 186 -10.94 -11.34 10.03
C HIS A 186 -9.66 -10.49 9.93
N LEU A 187 -8.51 -11.06 10.31
CA LEU A 187 -7.21 -10.38 10.19
C LEU A 187 -6.64 -10.45 8.77
N GLN A 188 -6.93 -11.52 8.05
CA GLN A 188 -6.42 -11.72 6.70
C GLN A 188 -7.55 -11.89 5.70
N THR A 189 -7.46 -11.12 4.61
CA THR A 189 -8.35 -11.19 3.46
C THR A 189 -7.54 -11.31 2.17
N VAL A 190 -8.20 -11.42 1.02
CA VAL A 190 -7.54 -11.48 -0.28
C VAL A 190 -7.95 -10.34 -1.18
N GLY A 191 -7.04 -9.95 -2.06
CA GLY A 191 -7.29 -9.14 -3.25
C GLY A 191 -6.75 -9.83 -4.49
N MET A 192 -7.15 -9.37 -5.66
CA MET A 192 -6.71 -9.90 -6.94
C MET A 192 -5.73 -8.95 -7.61
N VAL A 193 -4.75 -9.53 -8.31
CA VAL A 193 -3.73 -8.75 -8.98
C VAL A 193 -3.42 -9.31 -10.36
N ALA A 194 -3.35 -8.43 -11.35
CA ALA A 194 -2.51 -8.63 -12.52
C ALA A 194 -1.22 -7.82 -12.32
N HIS A 195 -0.04 -8.46 -12.36
CA HIS A 195 1.20 -7.74 -12.02
C HIS A 195 1.35 -6.42 -12.80
N SER A 196 1.25 -6.48 -14.11
CA SER A 196 1.30 -5.34 -15.03
C SER A 196 0.89 -5.78 -16.44
N VAL A 197 0.74 -4.86 -17.37
CA VAL A 197 0.52 -5.20 -18.80
C VAL A 197 1.76 -5.86 -19.43
N ARG A 198 2.92 -5.77 -18.79
CA ARG A 198 4.14 -6.48 -19.20
C ARG A 198 4.09 -7.96 -18.87
N ALA A 199 3.49 -8.29 -17.74
CA ALA A 199 3.54 -9.62 -17.14
C ALA A 199 2.27 -10.46 -17.34
N VAL A 200 1.17 -9.85 -17.78
CA VAL A 200 -0.12 -10.53 -18.00
C VAL A 200 -0.75 -10.01 -19.29
N SER A 201 -1.26 -10.91 -20.14
CA SER A 201 -1.93 -10.50 -21.37
C SER A 201 -3.16 -9.66 -21.08
N ILE A 202 -3.49 -8.72 -21.97
CA ILE A 202 -4.66 -7.86 -21.76
C ILE A 202 -5.97 -8.65 -21.70
N GLU A 203 -6.07 -9.75 -22.42
CA GLU A 203 -7.22 -10.66 -22.42
C GLU A 203 -7.38 -11.30 -21.03
N ASP A 204 -6.28 -11.72 -20.40
CA ASP A 204 -6.28 -12.30 -19.06
C ASP A 204 -6.50 -11.22 -17.98
N ILE A 205 -5.97 -10.01 -18.15
CA ILE A 205 -6.27 -8.87 -17.26
C ILE A 205 -7.79 -8.59 -17.26
N VAL A 206 -8.43 -8.50 -18.43
CA VAL A 206 -9.88 -8.31 -18.56
C VAL A 206 -10.65 -9.43 -17.84
N ARG A 207 -10.20 -10.68 -17.99
CA ARG A 207 -10.84 -11.83 -17.32
C ARG A 207 -10.69 -11.76 -15.79
N LEU A 208 -9.48 -11.47 -15.29
CA LEU A 208 -9.21 -11.32 -13.86
C LEU A 208 -10.01 -10.16 -13.26
N HIS A 209 -10.00 -9.00 -13.90
CA HIS A 209 -10.77 -7.84 -13.46
C HIS A 209 -12.27 -8.15 -13.36
N ARG A 210 -12.86 -8.80 -14.38
CA ARG A 210 -14.27 -9.20 -14.31
C ARG A 210 -14.55 -10.06 -13.08
N VAL A 211 -13.70 -11.05 -12.79
CA VAL A 211 -13.86 -11.91 -11.60
C VAL A 211 -13.70 -11.10 -10.30
N SER A 212 -12.79 -10.14 -10.25
CA SER A 212 -12.64 -9.28 -9.06
C SER A 212 -13.89 -8.45 -8.77
N VAL A 213 -14.52 -7.89 -9.81
CA VAL A 213 -15.80 -7.18 -9.69
C VAL A 213 -16.93 -8.12 -9.22
N GLU A 214 -17.04 -9.32 -9.83
CA GLU A 214 -18.05 -10.32 -9.45
C GLU A 214 -17.92 -10.78 -7.99
N ARG A 215 -16.69 -10.83 -7.47
CA ARG A 215 -16.39 -11.25 -6.08
C ARG A 215 -16.32 -10.08 -5.09
N GLY A 216 -16.39 -8.83 -5.55
CA GLY A 216 -16.23 -7.63 -4.70
C GLY A 216 -14.84 -7.50 -4.09
N LEU A 217 -13.79 -7.98 -4.78
CA LEU A 217 -12.41 -7.94 -4.32
C LEU A 217 -11.66 -6.72 -4.91
N PRO A 218 -10.72 -6.10 -4.17
CA PRO A 218 -9.82 -5.10 -4.73
C PRO A 218 -8.97 -5.72 -5.85
N PHE A 219 -8.66 -4.91 -6.87
CA PHE A 219 -7.86 -5.32 -8.01
C PHE A 219 -6.69 -4.35 -8.21
N HIS A 220 -5.48 -4.83 -7.97
CA HIS A 220 -4.26 -4.01 -8.06
C HIS A 220 -3.46 -4.33 -9.30
N ILE A 221 -2.76 -3.33 -9.83
CA ILE A 221 -1.91 -3.47 -11.02
C ILE A 221 -0.85 -2.36 -11.04
N HIS A 222 0.42 -2.70 -11.33
CA HIS A 222 1.45 -1.70 -11.63
C HIS A 222 1.18 -1.05 -12.98
N VAL A 223 1.23 0.29 -13.03
CA VAL A 223 0.92 1.06 -14.24
C VAL A 223 1.92 2.20 -14.40
N GLU A 224 2.64 2.18 -15.53
CA GLU A 224 3.46 3.31 -15.98
C GLU A 224 4.50 3.80 -14.96
N GLU A 225 5.10 2.82 -14.26
CA GLU A 225 6.19 3.04 -13.31
C GLU A 225 7.43 3.59 -14.03
N VAL A 226 7.83 2.94 -15.12
CA VAL A 226 9.01 3.26 -15.91
C VAL A 226 8.65 3.52 -17.37
N LEU A 227 9.46 4.35 -18.05
CA LEU A 227 9.21 4.73 -19.46
C LEU A 227 9.26 3.53 -20.41
N GLU A 228 10.10 2.54 -20.14
CA GLU A 228 10.22 1.33 -20.95
C GLU A 228 8.93 0.51 -20.99
N GLU A 229 8.11 0.54 -19.92
CA GLU A 229 6.79 -0.09 -19.95
C GLU A 229 5.88 0.58 -20.99
N ILE A 230 5.89 1.91 -21.02
CA ILE A 230 5.11 2.70 -21.97
C ILE A 230 5.57 2.41 -23.39
N GLU A 231 6.89 2.42 -23.64
CA GLU A 231 7.47 2.13 -24.96
C GLU A 231 7.10 0.73 -25.44
N SER A 232 7.22 -0.29 -24.58
CA SER A 232 6.85 -1.67 -24.89
C SER A 232 5.35 -1.80 -25.21
N CYS A 233 4.50 -1.16 -24.42
CA CYS A 233 3.06 -1.17 -24.62
C CYS A 233 2.66 -0.44 -25.91
N GLN A 234 3.23 0.72 -26.19
CA GLN A 234 3.00 1.45 -27.43
C GLN A 234 3.44 0.65 -28.66
N ALA A 235 4.58 -0.04 -28.60
CA ALA A 235 5.06 -0.88 -29.68
C ALA A 235 4.13 -2.07 -29.95
N ALA A 236 3.56 -2.67 -28.91
CA ALA A 236 2.73 -3.87 -29.01
C ALA A 236 1.25 -3.55 -29.29
N HIS A 237 0.71 -2.48 -28.69
CA HIS A 237 -0.73 -2.17 -28.66
C HIS A 237 -1.09 -0.82 -29.27
N GLY A 238 -0.12 0.05 -29.56
CA GLY A 238 -0.34 1.37 -30.15
C GLY A 238 -0.83 2.44 -29.18
N CYS A 239 -0.83 2.18 -27.87
CA CYS A 239 -1.26 3.10 -26.82
C CYS A 239 -0.48 2.89 -25.52
N THR A 240 -0.67 3.79 -24.54
CA THR A 240 -0.08 3.68 -23.21
C THR A 240 -0.75 2.56 -22.40
N PRO A 241 -0.10 2.02 -21.33
CA PRO A 241 -0.71 1.04 -20.43
C PRO A 241 -2.06 1.48 -19.84
N MET A 242 -2.14 2.69 -19.31
CA MET A 242 -3.37 3.21 -18.73
C MET A 242 -4.48 3.34 -19.78
N ARG A 243 -4.16 3.84 -20.98
CA ARG A 243 -5.10 3.91 -22.12
C ARG A 243 -5.59 2.52 -22.53
N LEU A 244 -4.69 1.54 -22.58
CA LEU A 244 -5.04 0.16 -22.90
C LEU A 244 -6.07 -0.42 -21.89
N LEU A 245 -5.85 -0.19 -20.58
CA LEU A 245 -6.78 -0.63 -19.54
C LEU A 245 -8.15 0.05 -19.68
N LEU A 246 -8.17 1.35 -19.94
CA LEU A 246 -9.40 2.13 -20.17
C LEU A 246 -10.18 1.61 -21.38
N ASP A 247 -9.53 1.46 -22.53
CA ASP A 247 -10.15 1.03 -23.80
C ASP A 247 -10.71 -0.40 -23.70
N ARG A 248 -10.17 -1.21 -22.80
CA ARG A 248 -10.65 -2.60 -22.54
C ARG A 248 -11.64 -2.69 -21.38
N GLY A 249 -12.03 -1.56 -20.78
CA GLY A 249 -13.03 -1.52 -19.70
C GLY A 249 -12.56 -2.16 -18.40
N VAL A 250 -11.26 -2.12 -18.12
CA VAL A 250 -10.67 -2.71 -16.90
C VAL A 250 -10.73 -1.74 -15.71
N VAL A 251 -11.15 -0.48 -15.91
CA VAL A 251 -11.15 0.54 -14.85
C VAL A 251 -12.52 0.65 -14.21
N THR A 252 -12.58 0.36 -12.91
CA THR A 252 -13.77 0.45 -12.04
C THR A 252 -13.34 0.85 -10.62
N PRO A 253 -14.26 1.20 -9.69
CA PRO A 253 -13.90 1.67 -8.35
C PRO A 253 -13.08 0.71 -7.48
N ASN A 254 -12.99 -0.57 -7.83
CA ASN A 254 -12.14 -1.54 -7.13
C ASN A 254 -10.72 -1.68 -7.73
N VAL A 255 -10.39 -0.91 -8.78
CA VAL A 255 -9.06 -0.95 -9.43
C VAL A 255 -8.13 0.08 -8.82
N VAL A 256 -6.95 -0.38 -8.43
CA VAL A 256 -5.87 0.44 -7.88
C VAL A 256 -4.65 0.34 -8.79
N ALA A 257 -4.32 1.44 -9.47
CA ALA A 257 -3.07 1.57 -10.22
C ALA A 257 -1.94 1.99 -9.29
N ILE A 258 -0.85 1.22 -9.31
CA ILE A 258 0.34 1.50 -8.50
C ILE A 258 1.30 2.36 -9.32
N HIS A 259 1.94 3.35 -8.69
CA HIS A 259 2.88 4.35 -9.22
C HIS A 259 2.24 5.42 -10.09
N CYS A 260 1.82 5.12 -11.31
CA CYS A 260 1.35 6.11 -12.28
C CYS A 260 2.35 7.25 -12.51
N THR A 261 3.65 6.96 -12.40
CA THR A 261 4.76 7.95 -12.38
C THR A 261 4.78 8.76 -13.67
N HIS A 262 4.55 8.09 -14.81
CA HIS A 262 4.62 8.68 -16.16
C HIS A 262 3.27 8.79 -16.86
N SER A 263 2.16 8.68 -16.12
CA SER A 263 0.81 8.70 -16.68
C SER A 263 0.50 10.04 -17.33
N GLN A 264 -0.07 9.98 -18.53
CA GLN A 264 -0.46 11.18 -19.26
C GLN A 264 -1.66 11.85 -18.57
N PRO A 265 -1.70 13.20 -18.49
CA PRO A 265 -2.80 13.91 -17.83
C PRO A 265 -4.20 13.56 -18.35
N GLU A 266 -4.33 13.28 -19.62
CA GLU A 266 -5.62 12.92 -20.26
C GLU A 266 -6.06 11.52 -19.84
N ASP A 267 -5.15 10.55 -19.86
CA ASP A 267 -5.40 9.17 -19.42
C ASP A 267 -5.75 9.12 -17.94
N MET A 268 -5.03 9.89 -17.12
CA MET A 268 -5.31 10.00 -15.69
C MET A 268 -6.71 10.57 -15.38
N ARG A 269 -7.14 11.61 -16.14
CA ARG A 269 -8.50 12.15 -15.96
C ARG A 269 -9.58 11.12 -16.30
N ASP A 270 -9.40 10.39 -17.41
CA ASP A 270 -10.33 9.34 -17.82
C ASP A 270 -10.34 8.18 -16.81
N TYR A 271 -9.15 7.81 -16.30
CA TYR A 271 -8.98 6.77 -15.27
C TYR A 271 -9.74 7.10 -13.98
N VAL A 272 -9.57 8.31 -13.47
CA VAL A 272 -10.26 8.77 -12.26
C VAL A 272 -11.76 8.93 -12.51
N ALA A 273 -12.16 9.43 -13.69
CA ALA A 273 -13.57 9.53 -14.05
C ALA A 273 -14.28 8.18 -14.15
N ALA A 274 -13.54 7.10 -14.48
CA ALA A 274 -14.03 5.73 -14.45
C ALA A 274 -14.07 5.12 -13.02
N GLY A 275 -13.57 5.83 -12.01
CA GLY A 275 -13.56 5.43 -10.61
C GLY A 275 -12.25 4.81 -10.12
N GLY A 276 -11.23 4.74 -10.96
CA GLY A 276 -9.93 4.16 -10.60
C GLY A 276 -9.25 4.90 -9.45
N GLN A 277 -8.49 4.16 -8.65
CA GLN A 277 -7.74 4.62 -7.48
C GLN A 277 -6.24 4.55 -7.76
N VAL A 278 -5.44 5.35 -7.06
CA VAL A 278 -3.97 5.39 -7.24
C VAL A 278 -3.28 5.13 -5.92
N CYS A 279 -2.29 4.24 -5.92
CA CYS A 279 -1.36 4.03 -4.82
C CYS A 279 0.04 4.48 -5.25
N LEU A 280 0.63 5.41 -4.52
CA LEU A 280 1.92 6.01 -4.81
C LEU A 280 2.98 5.46 -3.85
N CYS A 281 4.20 5.31 -4.32
CA CYS A 281 5.32 4.77 -3.55
C CYS A 281 6.54 5.72 -3.62
N PRO A 282 6.42 6.94 -3.05
CA PRO A 282 7.38 8.03 -3.30
C PRO A 282 8.82 7.71 -2.92
N ILE A 283 9.05 6.91 -1.89
CA ILE A 283 10.42 6.51 -1.49
C ILE A 283 10.99 5.50 -2.48
N THR A 284 10.18 4.55 -2.96
CA THR A 284 10.58 3.61 -4.02
C THR A 284 10.92 4.34 -5.32
N GLU A 285 10.03 5.22 -5.77
CA GLU A 285 10.22 6.03 -6.98
C GLU A 285 11.50 6.90 -6.88
N GLY A 286 11.80 7.41 -5.66
CA GLY A 286 13.05 8.10 -5.36
C GLY A 286 14.28 7.18 -5.31
N ASN A 287 14.15 5.97 -4.74
CA ASN A 287 15.23 5.00 -4.61
C ASN A 287 15.63 4.41 -5.97
N LEU A 288 14.67 4.09 -6.82
CA LEU A 288 14.89 3.54 -8.16
C LEU A 288 15.20 4.63 -9.20
N GLY A 289 14.84 5.88 -8.91
CA GLY A 289 15.00 6.99 -9.84
C GLY A 289 13.95 6.98 -10.95
N ASP A 290 12.75 6.46 -10.69
CA ASP A 290 11.69 6.30 -11.68
C ASP A 290 11.12 7.64 -12.14
N GLY A 291 10.98 8.59 -11.21
CA GLY A 291 10.46 9.92 -11.52
C GLY A 291 9.53 10.47 -10.43
N ILE A 292 8.70 11.43 -10.81
CA ILE A 292 7.75 12.10 -9.91
C ILE A 292 6.38 12.12 -10.58
N ALA A 293 5.39 11.44 -9.99
CA ALA A 293 4.02 11.42 -10.48
C ALA A 293 3.37 12.83 -10.44
N ASP A 294 2.47 13.12 -11.36
CA ASP A 294 1.79 14.42 -11.43
C ASP A 294 0.59 14.50 -10.46
N ILE A 295 0.90 14.65 -9.15
CA ILE A 295 -0.12 14.73 -8.10
C ILE A 295 -1.15 15.87 -8.34
N PRO A 296 -0.77 17.10 -8.77
CA PRO A 296 -1.75 18.12 -9.10
C PRO A 296 -2.83 17.67 -10.08
N VAL A 297 -2.46 17.00 -11.17
CA VAL A 297 -3.45 16.45 -12.12
C VAL A 297 -4.37 15.43 -11.45
N MET A 298 -3.81 14.50 -10.66
CA MET A 298 -4.59 13.52 -9.91
C MET A 298 -5.59 14.20 -8.95
N ARG A 299 -5.13 15.24 -8.24
CA ARG A 299 -5.96 16.00 -7.32
C ARG A 299 -7.05 16.82 -8.02
N GLU A 300 -6.71 17.49 -9.12
CA GLU A 300 -7.66 18.28 -9.92
C GLU A 300 -8.84 17.43 -10.42
N CYS A 301 -8.60 16.16 -10.76
CA CYS A 301 -9.67 15.25 -11.17
C CYS A 301 -10.30 14.45 -10.01
N GLY A 302 -9.88 14.69 -8.77
CA GLY A 302 -10.48 14.07 -7.58
C GLY A 302 -10.06 12.62 -7.33
N ALA A 303 -8.83 12.25 -7.70
CA ALA A 303 -8.30 10.91 -7.49
C ALA A 303 -8.34 10.49 -6.03
N SER A 304 -8.76 9.26 -5.77
CA SER A 304 -8.54 8.58 -4.50
C SER A 304 -7.09 8.15 -4.42
N LEU A 305 -6.32 8.78 -3.50
CA LEU A 305 -4.90 8.50 -3.32
C LEU A 305 -4.66 7.67 -2.07
N SER A 306 -3.68 6.78 -2.14
CA SER A 306 -3.06 6.05 -1.04
C SER A 306 -1.55 6.01 -1.22
N VAL A 307 -0.82 5.53 -0.20
CA VAL A 307 0.62 5.31 -0.28
C VAL A 307 0.97 3.86 0.06
N GLY A 308 2.09 3.40 -0.47
CA GLY A 308 2.68 2.11 -0.19
C GLY A 308 4.19 2.20 -0.02
N THR A 309 4.79 1.24 0.69
CA THR A 309 6.24 1.17 0.91
C THR A 309 6.97 0.36 -0.16
N ASP A 310 6.22 -0.37 -0.97
CA ASP A 310 6.63 -1.13 -2.14
C ASP A 310 7.86 -2.00 -1.88
N LEU A 311 9.06 -1.58 -2.28
CA LEU A 311 10.29 -2.37 -2.08
C LEU A 311 10.80 -2.41 -0.62
N ASN A 312 10.11 -1.76 0.31
CA ASN A 312 10.43 -1.77 1.75
C ASN A 312 11.86 -1.36 2.11
N SER A 313 12.47 -0.47 1.31
CA SER A 313 13.73 0.18 1.72
C SER A 313 13.54 0.98 3.00
N ARG A 314 12.36 1.52 3.20
CA ARG A 314 11.81 2.13 4.41
C ARG A 314 10.38 1.65 4.60
N THR A 315 9.95 1.45 5.85
CA THR A 315 8.59 0.99 6.18
C THR A 315 7.79 2.02 6.99
N ASP A 316 8.33 3.23 7.14
CA ASP A 316 7.68 4.33 7.85
C ASP A 316 6.75 5.11 6.90
N LEU A 317 5.43 4.91 7.03
CA LEU A 317 4.44 5.59 6.20
C LEU A 317 4.38 7.10 6.46
N LEU A 318 4.76 7.59 7.64
CA LEU A 318 4.89 9.05 7.86
C LEU A 318 6.00 9.63 6.98
N GLU A 319 7.06 8.85 6.72
CA GLU A 319 8.11 9.24 5.79
C GLU A 319 7.63 9.20 4.33
N GLU A 320 6.86 8.19 3.93
CA GLU A 320 6.22 8.14 2.59
C GLU A 320 5.32 9.36 2.35
N LEU A 321 4.44 9.68 3.30
CA LEU A 321 3.57 10.85 3.22
C LEU A 321 4.35 12.17 3.16
N ARG A 322 5.44 12.26 3.91
CA ARG A 322 6.35 13.42 3.88
C ARG A 322 7.03 13.55 2.52
N TRP A 323 7.56 12.45 1.98
CA TRP A 323 8.17 12.39 0.65
C TRP A 323 7.16 12.74 -0.44
N LEU A 324 5.95 12.21 -0.36
CA LEU A 324 4.87 12.50 -1.31
C LEU A 324 4.68 14.01 -1.50
N GLU A 325 4.66 14.80 -0.43
CA GLU A 325 4.55 16.26 -0.50
C GLU A 325 5.89 16.92 -0.85
N TYR A 326 7.02 16.45 -0.30
CA TYR A 326 8.32 17.12 -0.49
C TYR A 326 8.83 17.05 -1.92
N VAL A 327 8.69 15.92 -2.61
CA VAL A 327 9.10 15.82 -4.02
C VAL A 327 8.30 16.78 -4.89
N GLN A 328 7.01 16.94 -4.62
CA GLN A 328 6.15 17.92 -5.30
C GLN A 328 6.61 19.36 -5.01
N ARG A 329 6.92 19.68 -3.74
CA ARG A 329 7.41 21.03 -3.38
C ARG A 329 8.69 21.37 -4.12
N VAL A 330 9.64 20.46 -4.14
CA VAL A 330 10.95 20.65 -4.80
C VAL A 330 10.78 20.80 -6.31
N ALA A 331 10.04 19.87 -6.93
CA ALA A 331 9.83 19.88 -8.38
C ALA A 331 9.08 21.15 -8.87
N ARG A 332 8.13 21.66 -8.08
CA ARG A 332 7.26 22.77 -8.46
C ARG A 332 7.63 24.11 -7.84
N GLN A 333 8.61 24.12 -6.92
CA GLN A 333 9.04 25.32 -6.17
C GLN A 333 7.84 26.00 -5.47
N LYS A 334 6.94 25.20 -4.89
CA LYS A 334 5.72 25.63 -4.18
C LYS A 334 5.56 24.81 -2.89
N ARG A 335 4.88 25.39 -1.89
CA ARG A 335 4.43 24.69 -0.68
C ARG A 335 2.92 24.40 -0.78
N GLY A 336 2.47 23.39 -0.03
CA GLY A 336 1.05 23.05 0.02
C GLY A 336 0.51 22.57 -1.33
N VAL A 337 1.17 21.59 -1.93
CA VAL A 337 0.72 20.98 -3.19
C VAL A 337 -0.41 19.98 -2.92
N ILE A 338 -0.29 19.26 -1.81
CA ILE A 338 -1.29 18.28 -1.36
C ILE A 338 -1.98 18.88 -0.13
N VAL A 339 -3.16 19.44 -0.32
CA VAL A 339 -3.94 20.08 0.73
C VAL A 339 -5.41 19.66 0.65
N ASP A 340 -6.11 19.66 1.78
CA ASP A 340 -7.56 19.49 1.79
C ASP A 340 -8.32 20.75 1.29
N ALA A 341 -9.64 20.74 1.39
CA ALA A 341 -10.48 21.85 0.94
C ALA A 341 -10.24 23.15 1.72
N ASP A 342 -9.72 23.06 2.96
CA ASP A 342 -9.40 24.20 3.82
C ASP A 342 -7.95 24.66 3.67
N GLY A 343 -7.14 23.94 2.87
CA GLY A 343 -5.73 24.24 2.62
C GLY A 343 -4.76 23.58 3.62
N ASP A 344 -5.19 22.56 4.37
CA ASP A 344 -4.36 21.85 5.33
C ASP A 344 -3.66 20.62 4.70
N THR A 345 -2.32 20.63 4.72
CA THR A 345 -1.50 19.54 4.20
C THR A 345 -1.46 18.35 5.16
N GLY A 346 -1.39 18.59 6.47
CA GLY A 346 -1.28 17.52 7.48
C GLY A 346 -2.51 16.62 7.49
N ARG A 347 -3.69 17.23 7.49
CA ARG A 347 -4.96 16.50 7.44
C ARG A 347 -5.11 15.67 6.16
N GLU A 348 -4.79 16.27 5.02
CA GLU A 348 -4.91 15.56 3.74
C GLU A 348 -3.95 14.38 3.64
N LEU A 349 -2.70 14.55 4.09
CA LEU A 349 -1.72 13.47 4.08
C LEU A 349 -2.10 12.35 5.05
N LEU A 350 -2.60 12.66 6.27
CA LEU A 350 -3.12 11.62 7.17
C LEU A 350 -4.29 10.86 6.54
N ARG A 351 -5.20 11.56 5.86
CA ARG A 351 -6.32 10.93 5.16
C ARG A 351 -5.85 9.99 4.05
N ILE A 352 -4.80 10.36 3.31
CA ILE A 352 -4.18 9.49 2.29
C ILE A 352 -3.58 8.24 2.94
N GLY A 353 -2.87 8.39 4.07
CA GLY A 353 -2.22 7.28 4.77
C GLY A 353 -3.16 6.39 5.60
N THR A 354 -4.42 6.77 5.76
CA THR A 354 -5.43 6.03 6.54
C THR A 354 -6.62 5.63 5.67
N GLU A 355 -7.60 6.52 5.44
CA GLU A 355 -8.80 6.26 4.63
C GLU A 355 -8.46 5.89 3.18
N GLY A 356 -7.43 6.52 2.61
CA GLY A 356 -6.96 6.22 1.26
C GLY A 356 -6.50 4.78 1.12
N GLY A 357 -5.63 4.34 2.04
CA GLY A 357 -5.16 2.95 2.12
C GLY A 357 -6.30 1.96 2.38
N ALA A 358 -7.21 2.28 3.31
CA ALA A 358 -8.38 1.45 3.59
C ALA A 358 -9.24 1.23 2.33
N ARG A 359 -9.48 2.30 1.58
CA ARG A 359 -10.27 2.22 0.34
C ARG A 359 -9.57 1.40 -0.73
N ALA A 360 -8.25 1.58 -0.89
CA ALA A 360 -7.45 0.82 -1.86
C ALA A 360 -7.46 -0.70 -1.56
N LEU A 361 -7.51 -1.07 -0.28
CA LEU A 361 -7.53 -2.47 0.16
C LEU A 361 -8.94 -3.04 0.39
N GLY A 362 -9.99 -2.23 0.24
CA GLY A 362 -11.36 -2.65 0.49
C GLY A 362 -11.66 -2.93 1.97
N LEU A 363 -10.96 -2.27 2.89
CA LEU A 363 -11.11 -2.42 4.34
C LEU A 363 -12.09 -1.39 4.91
N ASP A 364 -12.89 -1.81 5.87
CA ASP A 364 -13.75 -0.92 6.67
C ASP A 364 -12.97 -0.31 7.85
N ALA A 365 -11.86 0.36 7.55
CA ALA A 365 -10.85 0.87 8.49
C ALA A 365 -10.46 2.32 8.13
N GLY A 366 -9.41 2.84 8.76
CA GLY A 366 -8.79 4.13 8.43
C GLY A 366 -9.53 5.35 8.96
N ARG A 367 -10.59 5.16 9.78
CA ARG A 367 -11.36 6.21 10.44
C ARG A 367 -11.79 5.79 11.85
N ILE A 368 -12.06 6.76 12.71
CA ILE A 368 -12.57 6.52 14.08
C ILE A 368 -14.06 6.83 14.11
N GLU A 369 -14.88 5.87 13.70
CA GLU A 369 -16.33 5.94 13.65
C GLU A 369 -16.95 4.62 14.09
N ALA A 370 -18.16 4.67 14.64
CA ALA A 370 -18.90 3.45 15.01
C ALA A 370 -19.08 2.52 13.82
N GLY A 371 -18.76 1.24 14.01
CA GLY A 371 -18.78 0.19 13.00
C GLY A 371 -17.46 -0.05 12.28
N ALA A 372 -16.51 0.89 12.27
CA ALA A 372 -15.19 0.69 11.68
C ALA A 372 -14.34 -0.30 12.47
N LEU A 373 -13.37 -0.94 11.82
CA LEU A 373 -12.36 -1.77 12.49
C LEU A 373 -11.55 -0.93 13.49
N ALA A 374 -11.29 -1.49 14.66
CA ALA A 374 -10.51 -0.84 15.71
C ALA A 374 -9.00 -1.05 15.50
N ASP A 375 -8.52 -0.65 14.34
CA ASP A 375 -7.10 -0.60 13.99
C ASP A 375 -6.61 0.82 14.26
N LEU A 376 -5.86 1.01 15.35
CA LEU A 376 -5.60 2.30 15.95
C LEU A 376 -4.12 2.45 16.32
N VAL A 377 -3.65 3.69 16.32
CA VAL A 377 -2.30 4.05 16.76
C VAL A 377 -2.38 5.12 17.83
N LEU A 378 -1.65 4.89 18.92
CA LEU A 378 -1.40 5.88 19.96
C LEU A 378 0.03 6.40 19.82
N PHE A 379 0.21 7.71 19.83
CA PHE A 379 1.53 8.34 19.80
C PHE A 379 1.68 9.35 20.94
N ASP A 380 2.94 9.55 21.36
CA ASP A 380 3.30 10.51 22.41
C ASP A 380 3.29 11.93 21.82
N HIS A 381 2.19 12.66 22.00
CA HIS A 381 2.06 14.04 21.56
C HIS A 381 2.85 15.05 22.41
N GLU A 382 3.38 14.63 23.57
CA GLU A 382 4.26 15.45 24.41
C GLU A 382 5.75 15.24 24.08
N HIS A 383 6.06 14.33 23.14
CA HIS A 383 7.42 14.14 22.64
C HIS A 383 8.00 15.46 22.12
N ASP A 384 9.28 15.72 22.36
CA ASP A 384 9.96 16.97 22.06
C ASP A 384 9.74 17.44 20.60
N SER A 385 9.63 16.53 19.64
CA SER A 385 9.38 16.85 18.22
C SER A 385 7.97 17.35 17.94
N LEU A 386 7.02 17.16 18.86
CA LEU A 386 5.59 17.50 18.73
C LEU A 386 5.12 18.52 19.75
N ALA A 387 5.90 18.75 20.81
CA ALA A 387 5.51 19.53 22.00
C ALA A 387 5.13 21.00 21.73
N ALA A 388 5.52 21.54 20.57
CA ALA A 388 5.18 22.91 20.17
C ALA A 388 3.84 23.01 19.39
N ALA A 389 3.27 21.88 18.94
CA ALA A 389 2.08 21.85 18.13
C ALA A 389 0.81 21.88 18.99
N ASP A 390 -0.17 22.70 18.59
CA ASP A 390 -1.51 22.65 19.16
C ASP A 390 -2.37 21.55 18.50
N GLU A 391 -3.63 21.45 18.89
CA GLU A 391 -4.56 20.42 18.43
C GLU A 391 -4.85 20.49 16.92
N ASP A 392 -4.79 21.68 16.33
CA ASP A 392 -5.03 21.91 14.90
C ASP A 392 -3.75 21.68 14.07
N GLU A 393 -2.57 21.88 14.68
CA GLU A 393 -1.25 21.70 14.04
C GLU A 393 -0.68 20.29 14.15
N LEU A 394 -1.20 19.48 15.08
CA LEU A 394 -0.61 18.19 15.47
C LEU A 394 -0.51 17.18 14.31
N ALA A 395 -1.47 17.18 13.38
CA ALA A 395 -1.42 16.33 12.20
C ALA A 395 -0.22 16.69 11.28
N ALA A 396 -0.01 17.98 11.05
CA ALA A 396 1.12 18.46 10.26
C ALA A 396 2.46 18.23 11.00
N ALA A 397 2.49 18.47 12.32
CA ALA A 397 3.67 18.23 13.14
C ALA A 397 4.07 16.74 13.13
N LEU A 398 3.11 15.82 13.21
CA LEU A 398 3.35 14.39 13.13
C LEU A 398 4.03 14.01 11.80
N ILE A 399 3.49 14.47 10.68
CA ILE A 399 4.04 14.14 9.36
C ILE A 399 5.39 14.83 9.12
N PHE A 400 5.51 16.12 9.39
CA PHE A 400 6.68 16.90 8.99
C PHE A 400 7.77 17.01 10.08
N GLY A 401 7.44 16.73 11.33
CA GLY A 401 8.34 16.90 12.49
C GLY A 401 8.73 15.62 13.19
N ALA A 402 7.93 14.56 13.09
CA ALA A 402 8.17 13.31 13.80
C ALA A 402 8.67 12.16 12.91
N SER A 403 8.93 11.04 13.52
CA SER A 403 9.20 9.74 12.89
C SER A 403 8.42 8.66 13.66
N GLY A 404 8.47 7.41 13.22
CA GLY A 404 7.87 6.28 13.93
C GLY A 404 8.23 6.19 15.42
N SER A 405 9.34 6.80 15.86
CA SER A 405 9.75 6.82 17.26
C SER A 405 8.76 7.47 18.24
N VAL A 406 7.77 8.23 17.76
CA VAL A 406 6.71 8.79 18.61
C VAL A 406 5.57 7.82 18.85
N ILE A 407 5.50 6.72 18.10
CA ILE A 407 4.49 5.68 18.25
C ILE A 407 4.72 4.97 19.59
N SER A 408 3.70 4.94 20.41
CA SER A 408 3.78 4.35 21.76
C SER A 408 2.96 3.07 21.89
N ARG A 409 1.95 2.87 21.04
CA ARG A 409 1.10 1.68 21.05
C ARG A 409 0.43 1.50 19.68
N VAL A 410 0.33 0.27 19.25
CA VAL A 410 -0.41 -0.12 18.04
C VAL A 410 -1.48 -1.13 18.43
N ILE A 411 -2.68 -0.93 17.95
CA ILE A 411 -3.84 -1.77 18.21
C ILE A 411 -4.35 -2.25 16.85
N VAL A 412 -4.40 -3.56 16.69
CA VAL A 412 -4.99 -4.22 15.51
C VAL A 412 -6.14 -5.07 16.00
N ASP A 413 -7.30 -4.91 15.37
CA ASP A 413 -8.49 -5.69 15.74
C ASP A 413 -8.92 -5.52 17.20
N GLY A 414 -8.70 -4.34 17.75
CA GLY A 414 -8.98 -4.02 19.14
C GLY A 414 -7.98 -4.61 20.15
N VAL A 415 -6.93 -5.29 19.69
CA VAL A 415 -5.91 -5.94 20.51
C VAL A 415 -4.56 -5.21 20.37
N ASP A 416 -3.86 -5.10 21.48
CA ASP A 416 -2.51 -4.52 21.52
C ASP A 416 -1.51 -5.47 20.85
N THR A 417 -0.72 -4.94 19.92
CA THR A 417 0.17 -5.72 19.07
C THR A 417 1.62 -5.44 19.38
#